data_7106e29666859d14e47bdc8dd786c874
#
_entry.id   7106e29666859d14e47bdc8dd786c874
#
_cell.length_a   1.000
_cell.length_b   1.000
_cell.length_c   1.000
_cell.angle_alpha   90.00
_cell.angle_beta   90.00
_cell.angle_gamma   90.00
#
_symmetry.space_group_name_H-M   'P 1'
#
loop_
_entity.id
_entity.type
_entity.pdbx_description
1 polymer ?
#
loop_
_entity_poly.entity_id
_entity_poly.type
_entity_poly.pdbx_seq_one_letter_code
_entity_poly.pdbx_strand_id
1 'polypeptide(L)'
;MFEIHYTSKTKAESAVDEIKKSLSIEPNLAILFLAGNLSKSPEKVRLNCNSICVPVEGIITPKGIWSTGVLALAIDSEAWVQSFEGDASNVYQKLREAKKGEFNLLIYPLLFFKNRIQLIRILLKLKRTSEIEKASKMGEEVIYPMNTMLRAFRDEEKTAVAMNLFPLEFGVGTPKISMNGKMMGRKVLCVSFKEKLDCEFTDAFPERGESFEETAEILANELANAKKVSIVKKGIAIKEINGMSVREFLRKQGLIMRENVENDLSRKKFFGATPYVLCLISKETHGSSALGLMDYDLKFYPSFFDTDVFYDKALFAGEFIRRGIERVLEKVQEADFAIIDQNFMLMFEERIVEISKILKSYGIISSYPSYTGKLSKNFMSEIERKICANTTETMVFLKFK
;
A
#
# COMPACT_ATOMS: atom_id res chain seq x y z
N MET A 1 -3.04 -26.75 -3.51
CA MET A 1 -3.08 -26.72 -2.01
C MET A 1 -2.16 -25.65 -1.51
N PHE A 2 -2.51 -25.02 -0.39
CA PHE A 2 -1.71 -23.97 0.25
C PHE A 2 -1.41 -24.38 1.68
N GLU A 3 -0.18 -24.12 2.13
CA GLU A 3 0.19 -24.28 3.52
C GLU A 3 0.89 -23.01 4.02
N ILE A 4 0.62 -22.64 5.27
CA ILE A 4 1.22 -21.49 5.90
C ILE A 4 1.94 -21.94 7.17
N HIS A 5 3.23 -21.62 7.25
CA HIS A 5 4.06 -21.94 8.40
C HIS A 5 4.86 -20.74 8.88
N TYR A 6 4.91 -20.58 10.19
CA TYR A 6 5.70 -19.54 10.84
C TYR A 6 6.82 -20.15 11.67
N THR A 7 8.01 -19.56 11.59
CA THR A 7 9.12 -19.81 12.50
C THR A 7 9.67 -18.53 13.07
N SER A 8 9.97 -18.54 14.38
CA SER A 8 10.64 -17.42 15.06
C SER A 8 12.17 -17.46 14.93
N LYS A 9 12.73 -18.41 14.19
CA LYS A 9 14.18 -18.50 14.00
C LYS A 9 14.72 -17.28 13.26
N THR A 10 15.84 -16.76 13.75
CA THR A 10 16.49 -15.55 13.21
C THR A 10 17.71 -15.84 12.36
N LYS A 11 18.15 -17.11 12.28
CA LYS A 11 19.22 -17.57 11.38
C LYS A 11 18.59 -18.26 10.17
N ALA A 12 19.06 -17.91 8.97
CA ALA A 12 18.49 -18.39 7.70
C ALA A 12 18.41 -19.91 7.61
N GLU A 13 19.50 -20.62 7.91
CA GLU A 13 19.56 -22.08 7.86
C GLU A 13 18.54 -22.73 8.81
N SER A 14 18.52 -22.28 10.08
CA SER A 14 17.60 -22.83 11.07
C SER A 14 16.13 -22.56 10.73
N ALA A 15 15.84 -21.38 10.13
CA ALA A 15 14.49 -21.03 9.70
C ALA A 15 14.04 -21.91 8.52
N VAL A 16 14.91 -22.09 7.53
CA VAL A 16 14.65 -22.95 6.37
C VAL A 16 14.43 -24.40 6.77
N ASP A 17 15.27 -24.93 7.68
CA ASP A 17 15.16 -26.32 8.15
C ASP A 17 13.86 -26.55 8.94
N GLU A 18 13.45 -25.59 9.76
CA GLU A 18 12.20 -25.69 10.52
C GLU A 18 10.98 -25.63 9.59
N ILE A 19 10.98 -24.71 8.61
CA ILE A 19 9.91 -24.64 7.62
C ILE A 19 9.83 -25.94 6.81
N LYS A 20 10.95 -26.45 6.29
CA LYS A 20 10.96 -27.71 5.53
C LYS A 20 10.39 -28.89 6.32
N LYS A 21 10.68 -28.97 7.61
CA LYS A 21 10.16 -30.04 8.47
C LYS A 21 8.66 -29.88 8.76
N SER A 22 8.14 -28.67 8.69
CA SER A 22 6.74 -28.35 8.98
C SER A 22 5.82 -28.50 7.77
N LEU A 23 6.36 -28.44 6.55
CA LEU A 23 5.59 -28.63 5.32
C LEU A 23 5.18 -30.08 5.14
N SER A 24 3.89 -30.30 4.86
CA SER A 24 3.35 -31.60 4.46
C SER A 24 3.25 -31.76 2.94
N ILE A 25 3.37 -30.67 2.20
CA ILE A 25 3.38 -30.64 0.73
C ILE A 25 4.79 -30.41 0.17
N GLU A 26 5.01 -30.84 -1.07
CA GLU A 26 6.17 -30.43 -1.88
C GLU A 26 5.78 -29.19 -2.71
N PRO A 27 6.13 -27.98 -2.27
CA PRO A 27 5.67 -26.79 -2.94
C PRO A 27 6.37 -26.58 -4.29
N ASN A 28 5.61 -26.18 -5.31
CA ASN A 28 6.14 -25.70 -6.58
C ASN A 28 6.68 -24.26 -6.44
N LEU A 29 6.06 -23.47 -5.56
CA LEU A 29 6.40 -22.09 -5.26
C LEU A 29 6.25 -21.83 -3.76
N ALA A 30 7.16 -21.05 -3.19
CA ALA A 30 7.01 -20.51 -1.84
C ALA A 30 7.23 -19.01 -1.82
N ILE A 31 6.37 -18.29 -1.13
CA ILE A 31 6.57 -16.88 -0.81
C ILE A 31 6.96 -16.81 0.67
N LEU A 32 8.17 -16.32 0.93
CA LEU A 32 8.76 -16.24 2.26
C LEU A 32 8.78 -14.78 2.71
N PHE A 33 7.97 -14.46 3.68
CA PHE A 33 7.93 -13.12 4.27
C PHE A 33 8.89 -13.07 5.45
N LEU A 34 9.86 -12.14 5.38
CA LEU A 34 10.99 -12.07 6.30
C LEU A 34 10.89 -10.83 7.18
N ALA A 35 10.80 -11.01 8.49
CA ALA A 35 10.82 -9.93 9.46
C ALA A 35 12.13 -9.91 10.27
N GLY A 36 12.53 -8.71 10.72
CA GLY A 36 13.72 -8.49 11.54
C GLY A 36 15.03 -8.71 10.77
N ASN A 37 16.01 -9.35 11.37
CA ASN A 37 17.35 -9.48 10.78
C ASN A 37 17.38 -10.28 9.48
N LEU A 38 16.49 -11.22 9.28
CA LEU A 38 16.43 -12.04 8.04
C LEU A 38 16.05 -11.20 6.82
N SER A 39 15.30 -10.12 6.99
CA SER A 39 14.93 -9.21 5.92
C SER A 39 16.13 -8.45 5.32
N LYS A 40 17.25 -8.41 6.03
CA LYS A 40 18.49 -7.72 5.59
C LYS A 40 19.27 -8.53 4.55
N SER A 41 19.11 -9.86 4.53
CA SER A 41 19.81 -10.78 3.65
C SER A 41 18.86 -11.86 3.11
N PRO A 42 17.80 -11.46 2.38
CA PRO A 42 16.76 -12.38 1.93
C PRO A 42 17.27 -13.44 0.93
N GLU A 43 18.39 -13.16 0.25
CA GLU A 43 19.03 -14.10 -0.67
C GLU A 43 19.57 -15.36 0.02
N LYS A 44 19.75 -15.33 1.34
CA LYS A 44 20.20 -16.48 2.14
C LYS A 44 19.07 -17.40 2.56
N VAL A 45 17.82 -16.95 2.49
CA VAL A 45 16.64 -17.74 2.85
C VAL A 45 16.08 -18.38 1.59
N ARG A 46 16.18 -19.72 1.47
CA ARG A 46 15.79 -20.43 0.25
C ARG A 46 15.27 -21.84 0.58
N LEU A 47 14.12 -22.18 0.02
CA LEU A 47 13.62 -23.55 -0.03
C LEU A 47 14.10 -24.26 -1.30
N ASN A 48 13.87 -25.58 -1.38
CA ASN A 48 14.26 -26.40 -2.56
C ASN A 48 13.26 -26.28 -3.73
N CYS A 49 12.41 -25.26 -3.73
CA CYS A 49 11.46 -24.92 -4.79
C CYS A 49 11.71 -23.50 -5.29
N ASN A 50 10.90 -23.02 -6.24
CA ASN A 50 10.88 -21.61 -6.57
C ASN A 50 10.52 -20.80 -5.33
N SER A 51 11.39 -19.90 -4.91
CA SER A 51 11.23 -19.14 -3.67
C SER A 51 11.35 -17.64 -3.91
N ILE A 52 10.37 -16.89 -3.43
CA ILE A 52 10.40 -15.43 -3.39
C ILE A 52 10.51 -15.01 -1.93
N CYS A 53 11.52 -14.22 -1.59
CA CYS A 53 11.66 -13.65 -0.26
C CYS A 53 11.31 -12.19 -0.27
N VAL A 54 10.39 -11.81 0.62
CA VAL A 54 9.82 -10.47 0.72
C VAL A 54 10.07 -9.91 2.11
N PRO A 55 10.78 -8.78 2.24
CA PRO A 55 10.95 -8.12 3.54
C PRO A 55 9.64 -7.51 4.01
N VAL A 56 9.31 -7.70 5.29
CA VAL A 56 8.10 -7.16 5.93
C VAL A 56 8.43 -6.59 7.31
N GLU A 57 7.62 -5.65 7.80
CA GLU A 57 7.79 -5.07 9.15
C GLU A 57 7.34 -6.03 10.26
N GLY A 58 6.31 -6.83 9.96
CA GLY A 58 5.76 -7.76 10.93
C GLY A 58 5.09 -8.97 10.31
N ILE A 59 4.96 -9.99 11.12
CA ILE A 59 4.30 -11.25 10.79
C ILE A 59 3.13 -11.44 11.76
N ILE A 60 1.97 -11.77 11.22
CA ILE A 60 0.76 -12.07 11.97
C ILE A 60 0.58 -13.57 12.03
N THR A 61 0.28 -14.08 13.21
CA THR A 61 -0.07 -15.47 13.43
C THR A 61 -1.28 -15.54 14.36
N PRO A 62 -1.98 -16.67 14.47
CA PRO A 62 -3.05 -16.85 15.45
C PRO A 62 -2.62 -16.60 16.92
N LYS A 63 -1.32 -16.52 17.19
CA LYS A 63 -0.76 -16.29 18.52
C LYS A 63 -0.34 -14.84 18.77
N GLY A 64 -0.37 -13.97 17.76
CA GLY A 64 -0.02 -12.56 17.86
C GLY A 64 0.81 -12.03 16.70
N ILE A 65 1.34 -10.83 16.89
CA ILE A 65 2.17 -10.10 15.90
C ILE A 65 3.64 -10.20 16.31
N TRP A 66 4.48 -10.52 15.33
CA TRP A 66 5.90 -10.77 15.52
C TRP A 66 6.73 -9.85 14.64
N SER A 67 7.73 -9.21 15.21
CA SER A 67 8.69 -8.36 14.47
C SER A 67 9.91 -9.14 13.94
N THR A 68 9.95 -10.45 14.15
CA THR A 68 11.07 -11.31 13.71
C THR A 68 10.56 -12.67 13.24
N GLY A 69 11.32 -13.31 12.35
CA GLY A 69 11.04 -14.65 11.88
C GLY A 69 10.74 -14.73 10.39
N VAL A 70 10.21 -15.86 9.99
CA VAL A 70 9.79 -16.17 8.61
C VAL A 70 8.39 -16.72 8.60
N LEU A 71 7.53 -16.15 7.76
CA LEU A 71 6.24 -16.72 7.40
C LEU A 71 6.34 -17.27 5.98
N ALA A 72 6.14 -18.56 5.82
CA ALA A 72 6.14 -19.23 4.54
C ALA A 72 4.71 -19.46 4.06
N LEU A 73 4.40 -18.98 2.86
CA LEU A 73 3.22 -19.38 2.10
C LEU A 73 3.71 -20.38 1.03
N ALA A 74 3.51 -21.65 1.28
CA ALA A 74 3.88 -22.75 0.40
C ALA A 74 2.72 -23.11 -0.53
N ILE A 75 3.01 -23.28 -1.82
CA ILE A 75 2.02 -23.41 -2.89
C ILE A 75 2.39 -24.64 -3.74
N ASP A 76 1.51 -25.60 -3.77
CA ASP A 76 1.63 -26.84 -4.57
C ASP A 76 0.78 -26.77 -5.86
N SER A 77 -0.15 -25.81 -5.94
CA SER A 77 -0.95 -25.60 -7.16
C SER A 77 -0.16 -24.96 -8.30
N GLU A 78 -0.73 -24.96 -9.52
CA GLU A 78 -0.09 -24.36 -10.68
C GLU A 78 0.03 -22.84 -10.51
N ALA A 79 1.26 -22.39 -10.26
CA ALA A 79 1.60 -20.98 -10.14
C ALA A 79 2.92 -20.71 -10.89
N TRP A 80 3.03 -19.50 -11.43
CA TRP A 80 4.26 -19.07 -12.10
C TRP A 80 4.63 -17.65 -11.73
N VAL A 81 5.91 -17.33 -11.86
CA VAL A 81 6.45 -16.02 -11.54
C VAL A 81 7.06 -15.40 -12.80
N GLN A 82 6.65 -14.19 -13.09
CA GLN A 82 7.23 -13.36 -14.13
C GLN A 82 7.87 -12.12 -13.50
N SER A 83 8.97 -11.65 -14.07
CA SER A 83 9.65 -10.45 -13.58
C SER A 83 9.84 -9.44 -14.69
N PHE A 84 9.54 -8.17 -14.39
CA PHE A 84 9.57 -7.08 -15.36
C PHE A 84 10.49 -5.97 -14.87
N GLU A 85 11.26 -5.38 -15.77
CA GLU A 85 12.18 -4.30 -15.49
C GLU A 85 12.04 -3.20 -16.55
N GLY A 86 12.12 -1.93 -16.12
CA GLY A 86 11.99 -0.74 -16.93
C GLY A 86 11.48 0.44 -16.12
N ASP A 87 11.10 1.51 -16.80
CA ASP A 87 10.26 2.56 -16.20
C ASP A 87 8.81 2.10 -16.06
N ALA A 88 7.99 2.92 -15.40
CA ALA A 88 6.60 2.56 -15.11
C ALA A 88 5.78 2.24 -16.37
N SER A 89 5.95 3.02 -17.45
CA SER A 89 5.26 2.81 -18.72
C SER A 89 5.67 1.50 -19.40
N ASN A 90 6.96 1.22 -19.43
CA ASN A 90 7.49 -0.01 -20.04
C ASN A 90 7.05 -1.26 -19.27
N VAL A 91 7.10 -1.20 -17.93
CA VAL A 91 6.64 -2.30 -17.07
C VAL A 91 5.13 -2.51 -17.23
N TYR A 92 4.35 -1.43 -17.31
CA TYR A 92 2.91 -1.51 -17.56
C TYR A 92 2.59 -2.26 -18.87
N GLN A 93 3.27 -1.92 -19.98
CA GLN A 93 3.05 -2.60 -21.26
C GLN A 93 3.40 -4.09 -21.18
N LYS A 94 4.55 -4.41 -20.59
CA LYS A 94 4.96 -5.82 -20.39
C LYS A 94 3.99 -6.60 -19.50
N LEU A 95 3.47 -6.00 -18.43
CA LEU A 95 2.45 -6.59 -17.57
C LEU A 95 1.14 -6.82 -18.33
N ARG A 96 0.75 -5.87 -19.21
CA ARG A 96 -0.46 -6.00 -20.01
C ARG A 96 -0.38 -7.18 -20.97
N GLU A 97 0.77 -7.44 -21.56
CA GLU A 97 1.03 -8.53 -22.51
C GLU A 97 1.35 -9.86 -21.82
N ALA A 98 1.61 -9.85 -20.53
CA ALA A 98 2.02 -11.04 -19.77
C ALA A 98 0.90 -12.08 -19.66
N LYS A 99 1.30 -13.37 -19.54
CA LYS A 99 0.37 -14.44 -19.18
C LYS A 99 -0.13 -14.22 -17.74
N LYS A 100 -1.44 -14.09 -17.57
CA LYS A 100 -2.08 -13.85 -16.28
C LYS A 100 -2.84 -15.09 -15.80
N GLY A 101 -2.81 -15.29 -14.48
CA GLY A 101 -3.64 -16.28 -13.79
C GLY A 101 -5.03 -15.74 -13.42
N GLU A 102 -5.87 -16.56 -12.86
CA GLU A 102 -7.15 -16.13 -12.28
C GLU A 102 -6.96 -15.20 -11.08
N PHE A 103 -5.88 -15.42 -10.30
CA PHE A 103 -5.41 -14.53 -9.26
C PHE A 103 -3.96 -14.12 -9.53
N ASN A 104 -3.65 -12.84 -9.33
CA ASN A 104 -2.33 -12.29 -9.59
C ASN A 104 -1.88 -11.41 -8.42
N LEU A 105 -0.69 -11.69 -7.88
CA LEU A 105 -0.06 -10.92 -6.82
C LEU A 105 1.15 -10.18 -7.38
N LEU A 106 1.10 -8.85 -7.40
CA LEU A 106 2.22 -7.99 -7.76
C LEU A 106 3.03 -7.64 -6.51
N ILE A 107 4.35 -7.87 -6.57
CA ILE A 107 5.30 -7.52 -5.51
C ILE A 107 6.41 -6.68 -6.14
N TYR A 108 6.58 -5.44 -5.70
CA TYR A 108 7.53 -4.54 -6.32
C TYR A 108 7.99 -3.39 -5.42
N PRO A 109 9.14 -2.76 -5.73
CA PRO A 109 9.56 -1.57 -4.99
C PRO A 109 8.67 -0.37 -5.31
N LEU A 110 8.21 0.34 -4.28
CA LEU A 110 7.50 1.63 -4.46
C LEU A 110 8.41 2.64 -5.15
N LEU A 111 9.64 2.79 -4.66
CA LEU A 111 10.65 3.71 -5.17
C LEU A 111 11.88 2.96 -5.66
N PHE A 112 12.49 3.44 -6.74
CA PHE A 112 13.69 2.84 -7.30
C PHE A 112 14.76 3.88 -7.73
N PHE A 113 14.95 4.93 -6.95
CA PHE A 113 16.00 5.92 -7.22
C PHE A 113 17.40 5.37 -6.99
N LYS A 114 18.36 5.86 -7.79
CA LYS A 114 19.74 5.37 -7.78
C LYS A 114 20.55 5.81 -6.54
N ASN A 115 20.27 7.02 -6.05
CA ASN A 115 20.97 7.60 -4.91
C ASN A 115 20.19 8.77 -4.29
N ARG A 116 20.67 9.25 -3.12
CA ARG A 116 20.03 10.36 -2.39
C ARG A 116 19.97 11.66 -3.21
N ILE A 117 20.95 11.92 -4.05
CA ILE A 117 21.00 13.14 -4.86
C ILE A 117 19.85 13.15 -5.86
N GLN A 118 19.57 12.00 -6.52
CA GLN A 118 18.43 11.88 -7.40
C GLN A 118 17.11 12.13 -6.66
N LEU A 119 16.92 11.53 -5.49
CA LEU A 119 15.74 11.76 -4.66
C LEU A 119 15.57 13.25 -4.31
N ILE A 120 16.62 13.89 -3.79
CA ILE A 120 16.59 15.32 -3.44
C ILE A 120 16.25 16.19 -4.66
N ARG A 121 16.85 15.92 -5.81
CA ARG A 121 16.53 16.64 -7.06
C ARG A 121 15.08 16.50 -7.45
N ILE A 122 14.52 15.32 -7.35
CA ILE A 122 13.11 15.04 -7.68
C ILE A 122 12.20 15.76 -6.68
N LEU A 123 12.45 15.65 -5.39
CA LEU A 123 11.65 16.34 -4.37
C LEU A 123 11.68 17.88 -4.56
N LEU A 124 12.84 18.46 -4.85
CA LEU A 124 12.96 19.90 -5.13
C LEU A 124 12.21 20.31 -6.40
N LYS A 125 12.22 19.50 -7.44
CA LYS A 125 11.47 19.76 -8.67
C LYS A 125 9.97 19.62 -8.42
N LEU A 126 9.52 18.56 -7.76
CA LEU A 126 8.11 18.35 -7.39
C LEU A 126 7.57 19.52 -6.55
N LYS A 127 8.35 20.00 -5.58
CA LYS A 127 7.98 21.17 -4.79
C LYS A 127 7.69 22.43 -5.62
N ARG A 128 8.38 22.60 -6.75
CA ARG A 128 8.28 23.78 -7.60
C ARG A 128 7.22 23.63 -8.70
N THR A 129 6.78 22.42 -9.01
CA THR A 129 5.80 22.19 -10.06
C THR A 129 4.41 21.98 -9.47
N SER A 130 3.42 22.57 -10.12
CA SER A 130 2.00 22.25 -9.92
C SER A 130 1.39 21.63 -11.18
N GLU A 131 2.22 21.35 -12.18
CA GLU A 131 1.79 20.81 -13.46
C GLU A 131 1.84 19.27 -13.42
N ILE A 132 0.68 18.65 -13.68
CA ILE A 132 0.51 17.20 -13.59
C ILE A 132 1.43 16.44 -14.55
N GLU A 133 1.59 16.92 -15.79
CA GLU A 133 2.44 16.25 -16.77
C GLU A 133 3.91 16.21 -16.35
N LYS A 134 4.42 17.30 -15.81
CA LYS A 134 5.80 17.37 -15.32
C LYS A 134 5.98 16.49 -14.09
N ALA A 135 5.00 16.48 -13.18
CA ALA A 135 5.04 15.64 -11.98
C ALA A 135 4.97 14.15 -12.35
N SER A 136 4.11 13.79 -13.30
CA SER A 136 3.96 12.41 -13.78
C SER A 136 5.24 11.89 -14.40
N LYS A 137 5.84 12.63 -15.35
CA LYS A 137 7.12 12.25 -15.96
C LYS A 137 8.25 12.07 -14.96
N MET A 138 8.29 12.92 -13.94
CA MET A 138 9.29 12.78 -12.87
C MET A 138 9.01 11.58 -11.97
N GLY A 139 7.72 11.29 -11.73
CA GLY A 139 7.30 10.12 -11.00
C GLY A 139 7.67 8.82 -11.70
N GLU A 140 7.43 8.72 -13.00
CA GLU A 140 7.73 7.54 -13.81
C GLU A 140 9.21 7.13 -13.80
N GLU A 141 10.12 8.09 -13.57
CA GLU A 141 11.55 7.80 -13.46
C GLU A 141 11.96 7.06 -12.19
N VAL A 142 11.14 7.11 -11.14
CA VAL A 142 11.53 6.64 -9.80
C VAL A 142 10.45 5.92 -9.02
N ILE A 143 9.22 5.88 -9.51
CA ILE A 143 8.07 5.28 -8.85
C ILE A 143 7.38 4.31 -9.81
N TYR A 144 6.92 3.17 -9.27
CA TYR A 144 5.91 2.35 -9.90
C TYR A 144 4.54 2.67 -9.29
N PRO A 145 3.72 3.55 -9.91
CA PRO A 145 2.42 3.89 -9.37
C PRO A 145 1.51 2.65 -9.34
N MET A 146 0.91 2.37 -8.20
CA MET A 146 0.05 1.20 -8.01
C MET A 146 -1.09 1.17 -9.02
N ASN A 147 -1.71 2.32 -9.24
CA ASN A 147 -2.77 2.49 -10.24
C ASN A 147 -2.34 2.07 -11.63
N THR A 148 -1.14 2.47 -12.04
CA THR A 148 -0.59 2.10 -13.34
C THR A 148 -0.36 0.59 -13.42
N MET A 149 0.20 -0.01 -12.38
CA MET A 149 0.48 -1.44 -12.37
C MET A 149 -0.81 -2.27 -12.38
N LEU A 150 -1.79 -1.93 -11.55
CA LEU A 150 -3.07 -2.63 -11.48
C LEU A 150 -3.91 -2.50 -12.75
N ARG A 151 -3.86 -1.36 -13.45
CA ARG A 151 -4.56 -1.18 -14.73
C ARG A 151 -4.15 -2.17 -15.81
N ALA A 152 -2.97 -2.78 -15.71
CA ALA A 152 -2.55 -3.82 -16.65
C ALA A 152 -3.46 -5.06 -16.62
N PHE A 153 -4.28 -5.22 -15.59
CA PHE A 153 -5.21 -6.35 -15.39
C PHE A 153 -6.67 -6.00 -15.67
N ARG A 154 -6.94 -4.76 -16.07
CA ARG A 154 -8.28 -4.22 -16.17
C ARG A 154 -9.16 -4.91 -17.21
N ASP A 155 -8.60 -5.22 -18.36
CA ASP A 155 -9.33 -5.76 -19.51
C ASP A 155 -9.66 -7.26 -19.34
N GLU A 156 -9.14 -7.88 -18.28
CA GLU A 156 -9.38 -9.26 -17.93
C GLU A 156 -10.20 -9.34 -16.64
N GLU A 157 -11.20 -10.22 -16.58
CA GLU A 157 -12.03 -10.43 -15.36
C GLU A 157 -11.27 -11.15 -14.24
N LYS A 158 -9.99 -10.88 -14.12
CA LYS A 158 -9.08 -11.54 -13.18
C LYS A 158 -8.80 -10.69 -11.97
N THR A 159 -8.58 -11.35 -10.84
CA THR A 159 -8.23 -10.64 -9.61
C THR A 159 -6.75 -10.27 -9.61
N ALA A 160 -6.45 -9.02 -9.34
CA ALA A 160 -5.09 -8.56 -9.14
C ALA A 160 -4.96 -7.81 -7.81
N VAL A 161 -3.98 -8.21 -7.02
CA VAL A 161 -3.57 -7.56 -5.78
C VAL A 161 -2.15 -7.04 -5.96
N ALA A 162 -1.89 -5.84 -5.54
CA ALA A 162 -0.57 -5.24 -5.59
C ALA A 162 -0.06 -4.90 -4.19
N MET A 163 1.19 -5.24 -3.94
CA MET A 163 1.92 -4.88 -2.75
C MET A 163 3.21 -4.19 -3.18
N ASN A 164 3.28 -2.88 -3.00
CA ASN A 164 4.53 -2.17 -3.19
C ASN A 164 5.29 -2.06 -1.86
N LEU A 165 6.60 -2.03 -1.94
CA LEU A 165 7.48 -2.12 -0.80
C LEU A 165 8.44 -0.94 -0.76
N PHE A 166 8.73 -0.50 0.44
CA PHE A 166 9.77 0.47 0.72
C PHE A 166 10.93 -0.21 1.49
N PRO A 167 12.17 0.27 1.40
CA PRO A 167 13.26 -0.27 2.21
C PRO A 167 12.94 -0.17 3.71
N LEU A 168 13.05 -1.28 4.45
CA LEU A 168 12.81 -1.32 5.90
C LEU A 168 13.73 -0.38 6.68
N GLU A 169 14.98 -0.26 6.24
CA GLU A 169 15.88 0.76 6.74
C GLU A 169 15.64 2.03 5.92
N PHE A 170 15.20 3.11 6.59
CA PHE A 170 15.00 4.40 5.95
C PHE A 170 16.31 4.86 5.29
N GLY A 171 16.47 4.48 4.06
CA GLY A 171 17.69 4.64 3.31
C GLY A 171 17.46 4.80 1.82
N VAL A 172 18.53 5.03 1.12
CA VAL A 172 18.56 5.09 -0.33
C VAL A 172 18.65 3.67 -0.88
N GLY A 173 17.73 3.27 -1.76
CA GLY A 173 17.81 1.98 -2.40
C GLY A 173 16.42 1.42 -2.74
N THR A 174 16.43 0.19 -3.21
CA THR A 174 15.25 -0.62 -3.43
C THR A 174 15.05 -1.60 -2.27
N PRO A 175 13.82 -2.00 -1.94
CA PRO A 175 13.59 -3.06 -0.97
C PRO A 175 14.32 -4.34 -1.41
N LYS A 176 14.82 -5.08 -0.44
CA LYS A 176 15.61 -6.29 -0.68
C LYS A 176 14.71 -7.49 -0.99
N ILE A 177 14.08 -7.50 -2.15
CA ILE A 177 13.34 -8.68 -2.63
C ILE A 177 14.33 -9.64 -3.29
N SER A 178 14.24 -10.94 -3.00
CA SER A 178 15.02 -11.95 -3.69
C SER A 178 14.13 -13.04 -4.28
N MET A 179 14.60 -13.66 -5.36
CA MET A 179 13.97 -14.83 -5.99
C MET A 179 15.04 -15.87 -6.26
N ASN A 180 14.86 -17.08 -5.76
CA ASN A 180 15.79 -18.20 -5.89
C ASN A 180 17.23 -17.82 -5.47
N GLY A 181 17.36 -17.03 -4.40
CA GLY A 181 18.65 -16.56 -3.88
C GLY A 181 19.29 -15.42 -4.67
N LYS A 182 18.60 -14.83 -5.66
CA LYS A 182 19.09 -13.66 -6.44
C LYS A 182 18.29 -12.42 -6.11
N MET A 183 18.97 -11.31 -5.85
CA MET A 183 18.32 -10.02 -5.60
C MET A 183 17.61 -9.51 -6.84
N MET A 184 16.37 -9.05 -6.68
CA MET A 184 15.52 -8.61 -7.79
C MET A 184 15.67 -7.12 -8.11
N GLY A 185 16.22 -6.32 -7.19
CA GLY A 185 16.47 -4.90 -7.42
C GLY A 185 15.19 -4.12 -7.72
N ARG A 186 15.12 -3.56 -8.95
CA ARG A 186 13.99 -2.73 -9.40
C ARG A 186 12.86 -3.51 -10.07
N LYS A 187 12.94 -4.82 -10.11
CA LYS A 187 11.97 -5.62 -10.86
C LYS A 187 10.63 -5.65 -10.17
N VAL A 188 9.59 -5.60 -10.98
CA VAL A 188 8.23 -5.93 -10.57
C VAL A 188 8.04 -7.42 -10.77
N LEU A 189 7.65 -8.13 -9.71
CA LEU A 189 7.31 -9.55 -9.74
C LEU A 189 5.79 -9.67 -9.88
N CYS A 190 5.34 -10.51 -10.80
CA CYS A 190 3.97 -10.96 -10.92
C CYS A 190 3.91 -12.45 -10.62
N VAL A 191 3.30 -12.79 -9.50
CA VAL A 191 2.99 -14.17 -9.12
C VAL A 191 1.57 -14.45 -9.57
N SER A 192 1.42 -15.34 -10.53
CA SER A 192 0.13 -15.69 -11.13
C SER A 192 -0.28 -17.10 -10.74
N PHE A 193 -1.52 -17.25 -10.33
CA PHE A 193 -2.11 -18.52 -9.92
C PHE A 193 -3.17 -18.93 -10.94
N LYS A 194 -3.17 -20.17 -11.36
CA LYS A 194 -4.20 -20.70 -12.25
C LYS A 194 -5.55 -20.75 -11.57
N GLU A 195 -5.56 -21.03 -10.28
CA GLU A 195 -6.76 -21.11 -9.47
C GLU A 195 -7.26 -19.71 -9.06
N LYS A 196 -8.57 -19.57 -8.98
CA LYS A 196 -9.21 -18.37 -8.44
C LYS A 196 -9.13 -18.43 -6.93
N LEU A 197 -8.45 -17.44 -6.34
CA LEU A 197 -8.46 -17.23 -4.89
C LEU A 197 -9.57 -16.24 -4.54
N ASP A 198 -10.33 -16.56 -3.52
CA ASP A 198 -11.28 -15.60 -2.97
C ASP A 198 -10.49 -14.52 -2.23
N CYS A 199 -10.67 -13.30 -2.66
CA CYS A 199 -9.95 -12.14 -2.14
C CYS A 199 -10.95 -11.08 -1.72
N GLU A 200 -11.04 -10.85 -0.43
CA GLU A 200 -11.75 -9.70 0.12
C GLU A 200 -10.78 -8.54 0.31
N PHE A 201 -11.25 -7.38 -0.05
CA PHE A 201 -10.53 -6.13 0.08
C PHE A 201 -11.35 -5.19 0.95
N THR A 202 -10.76 -4.71 1.99
CA THR A 202 -11.40 -3.74 2.87
C THR A 202 -10.50 -2.52 2.96
N ASP A 203 -11.00 -1.41 2.49
CA ASP A 203 -10.40 -0.12 2.75
C ASP A 203 -11.08 0.56 3.94
N ALA A 204 -10.42 1.58 4.41
CA ALA A 204 -10.92 2.37 5.50
C ALA A 204 -12.00 3.36 5.07
N PHE A 205 -12.30 3.45 3.77
CA PHE A 205 -13.27 4.40 3.25
C PHE A 205 -14.68 3.80 3.20
N PRO A 206 -15.69 4.58 3.56
CA PRO A 206 -17.08 4.20 3.41
C PRO A 206 -17.48 4.13 1.93
N GLU A 207 -18.62 3.53 1.70
CA GLU A 207 -19.28 3.57 0.40
C GLU A 207 -19.60 5.02 0.02
N ARG A 208 -19.62 5.30 -1.29
CA ARG A 208 -19.97 6.61 -1.83
C ARG A 208 -21.50 6.79 -1.85
N GLY A 209 -21.93 8.03 -1.73
CA GLY A 209 -23.27 8.46 -2.04
C GLY A 209 -23.48 8.76 -3.54
N GLU A 210 -24.67 9.17 -3.89
CA GLU A 210 -25.03 9.57 -5.26
C GLU A 210 -24.77 11.07 -5.54
N SER A 211 -24.32 11.82 -4.54
CA SER A 211 -23.99 13.24 -4.65
C SER A 211 -22.80 13.59 -3.76
N PHE A 212 -22.27 14.83 -3.95
CA PHE A 212 -21.26 15.37 -3.04
C PHE A 212 -21.77 15.41 -1.59
N GLU A 213 -22.99 15.92 -1.41
CA GLU A 213 -23.59 16.14 -0.10
C GLU A 213 -23.77 14.81 0.65
N GLU A 214 -24.26 13.80 -0.03
CA GLU A 214 -24.48 12.48 0.55
C GLU A 214 -23.15 11.78 0.90
N THR A 215 -22.18 11.78 -0.01
CA THR A 215 -20.84 11.25 0.29
C THR A 215 -20.18 12.03 1.44
N ALA A 216 -20.33 13.35 1.46
CA ALA A 216 -19.80 14.18 2.54
C ALA A 216 -20.47 13.88 3.89
N GLU A 217 -21.75 13.57 3.90
CA GLU A 217 -22.47 13.17 5.12
C GLU A 217 -22.04 11.80 5.61
N ILE A 218 -21.93 10.81 4.70
CA ILE A 218 -21.40 9.49 5.02
C ILE A 218 -20.01 9.59 5.63
N LEU A 219 -19.11 10.35 5.00
CA LEU A 219 -17.76 10.59 5.51
C LEU A 219 -17.76 11.30 6.87
N ALA A 220 -18.63 12.33 7.04
CA ALA A 220 -18.69 13.08 8.29
C ALA A 220 -19.18 12.23 9.47
N ASN A 221 -20.01 11.23 9.21
CA ASN A 221 -20.46 10.29 10.25
C ASN A 221 -19.37 9.31 10.69
N GLU A 222 -18.36 9.12 9.86
CA GLU A 222 -17.26 8.18 10.12
C GLU A 222 -15.97 8.84 10.61
N LEU A 223 -15.76 10.10 10.21
CA LEU A 223 -14.57 10.86 10.54
C LEU A 223 -14.81 11.75 11.76
N ALA A 224 -13.98 11.63 12.76
CA ALA A 224 -14.08 12.49 13.94
C ALA A 224 -13.80 13.96 13.57
N ASN A 225 -14.65 14.85 14.05
CA ASN A 225 -14.51 16.31 13.85
C ASN A 225 -14.46 16.77 12.39
N ALA A 226 -15.10 16.03 11.47
CA ALA A 226 -15.12 16.39 10.07
C ALA A 226 -15.80 17.75 9.83
N LYS A 227 -15.15 18.60 9.02
CA LYS A 227 -15.62 19.92 8.65
C LYS A 227 -15.63 20.05 7.14
N LYS A 228 -16.74 20.52 6.58
CA LYS A 228 -16.78 20.93 5.17
C LYS A 228 -15.93 22.18 4.99
N VAL A 229 -15.04 22.17 4.01
CA VAL A 229 -14.14 23.28 3.68
C VAL A 229 -14.19 23.58 2.19
N SER A 230 -14.01 24.83 1.82
CA SER A 230 -13.74 25.22 0.43
C SER A 230 -12.25 25.08 0.14
N ILE A 231 -11.91 24.70 -1.10
CA ILE A 231 -10.52 24.53 -1.50
C ILE A 231 -10.23 25.26 -2.81
N VAL A 232 -9.02 25.81 -2.91
CA VAL A 232 -8.46 26.32 -4.17
C VAL A 232 -7.40 25.36 -4.65
N LYS A 233 -7.59 24.87 -5.86
CA LYS A 233 -6.78 23.85 -6.51
C LYS A 233 -5.92 24.44 -7.63
N LYS A 234 -4.76 23.86 -7.89
CA LYS A 234 -3.94 24.17 -9.06
C LYS A 234 -3.12 22.96 -9.47
N GLY A 235 -3.46 22.38 -10.62
CA GLY A 235 -2.81 21.17 -11.11
C GLY A 235 -2.98 20.02 -10.12
N ILE A 236 -1.88 19.52 -9.56
CA ILE A 236 -1.87 18.42 -8.61
C ILE A 236 -1.91 18.86 -7.13
N ALA A 237 -2.06 20.14 -6.84
CA ALA A 237 -1.91 20.64 -5.48
C ALA A 237 -3.14 21.42 -5.00
N ILE A 238 -3.49 21.24 -3.73
CA ILE A 238 -4.40 22.12 -2.99
C ILE A 238 -3.58 23.32 -2.49
N LYS A 239 -3.98 24.52 -2.85
CA LYS A 239 -3.27 25.77 -2.55
C LYS A 239 -3.83 26.47 -1.31
N GLU A 240 -5.14 26.51 -1.20
CA GLU A 240 -5.84 27.21 -0.12
C GLU A 240 -6.98 26.35 0.41
N ILE A 241 -7.28 26.56 1.68
CA ILE A 241 -8.43 26.00 2.38
C ILE A 241 -9.15 27.16 3.08
N ASN A 242 -10.44 27.38 2.79
CA ASN A 242 -11.26 28.46 3.32
C ASN A 242 -10.59 29.85 3.13
N GLY A 243 -10.00 30.12 1.96
CA GLY A 243 -9.32 31.36 1.64
C GLY A 243 -8.00 31.63 2.37
N MET A 244 -7.46 30.61 3.02
CA MET A 244 -6.17 30.68 3.71
C MET A 244 -5.18 29.73 3.05
N SER A 245 -3.88 30.04 3.12
CA SER A 245 -2.86 29.06 2.76
C SER A 245 -3.01 27.79 3.62
N VAL A 246 -2.66 26.61 3.09
CA VAL A 246 -2.75 25.33 3.84
C VAL A 246 -2.04 25.44 5.19
N ARG A 247 -0.84 26.05 5.21
CA ARG A 247 -0.09 26.27 6.46
C ARG A 247 -0.85 27.10 7.49
N GLU A 248 -1.46 28.22 7.04
CA GLU A 248 -2.21 29.11 7.93
C GLU A 248 -3.48 28.41 8.45
N PHE A 249 -4.20 27.71 7.56
CA PHE A 249 -5.37 26.94 7.94
C PHE A 249 -5.03 25.91 9.02
N LEU A 250 -3.99 25.11 8.81
CA LEU A 250 -3.56 24.08 9.76
C LEU A 250 -3.10 24.70 11.09
N ARG A 251 -2.39 25.82 11.06
CA ARG A 251 -2.01 26.56 12.28
C ARG A 251 -3.23 27.01 13.08
N LYS A 252 -4.27 27.53 12.42
CA LYS A 252 -5.53 27.91 13.08
C LYS A 252 -6.28 26.72 13.69
N GLN A 253 -6.07 25.52 13.14
CA GLN A 253 -6.60 24.29 13.75
C GLN A 253 -5.72 23.76 14.89
N GLY A 254 -4.64 24.43 15.24
CA GLY A 254 -3.70 23.97 16.27
C GLY A 254 -2.81 22.80 15.84
N LEU A 255 -2.68 22.56 14.54
CA LEU A 255 -2.21 21.29 14.01
C LEU A 255 -0.75 21.24 13.55
N ILE A 256 -0.03 22.35 13.52
CA ILE A 256 1.37 22.32 13.10
C ILE A 256 2.26 22.96 14.09
N MET A 257 3.11 22.11 14.55
CA MET A 257 4.41 22.51 15.08
C MET A 257 5.48 21.91 14.19
N ARG A 258 6.42 22.72 13.78
CA ARG A 258 7.63 22.29 13.03
C ARG A 258 8.33 21.13 13.75
N GLU A 259 8.27 21.15 15.07
CA GLU A 259 8.79 20.12 15.95
C GLU A 259 8.11 18.75 15.77
N ASN A 260 6.80 18.72 15.46
CA ASN A 260 6.11 17.46 15.21
C ASN A 260 6.55 16.82 13.89
N VAL A 261 6.77 17.63 12.86
CA VAL A 261 7.29 17.17 11.56
C VAL A 261 8.69 16.59 11.72
N GLU A 262 9.58 17.27 12.45
CA GLU A 262 10.94 16.78 12.71
C GLU A 262 10.95 15.52 13.58
N ASN A 263 10.06 15.42 14.57
CA ASN A 263 9.89 14.23 15.39
C ASN A 263 9.32 13.05 14.57
N ASP A 264 8.38 13.30 13.69
CA ASP A 264 7.81 12.27 12.82
C ASP A 264 8.82 11.76 11.81
N LEU A 265 9.64 12.65 11.25
CA LEU A 265 10.78 12.28 10.41
C LEU A 265 11.80 11.42 11.17
N SER A 266 12.14 11.80 12.39
CA SER A 266 13.07 11.04 13.23
C SER A 266 12.54 9.67 13.62
N ARG A 267 11.22 9.53 13.75
CA ARG A 267 10.51 8.28 14.04
C ARG A 267 10.19 7.46 12.78
N LYS A 268 10.70 7.84 11.61
CA LYS A 268 10.40 7.23 10.31
C LYS A 268 8.92 7.34 9.87
N LYS A 269 8.18 8.28 10.40
CA LYS A 269 6.79 8.58 10.05
C LYS A 269 6.73 9.60 8.90
N PHE A 270 7.35 9.30 7.76
CA PHE A 270 7.60 10.30 6.71
C PHE A 270 6.39 10.67 5.84
N PHE A 271 5.44 9.75 5.66
CA PHE A 271 4.28 9.99 4.80
C PHE A 271 3.00 9.53 5.51
N GLY A 272 2.14 10.47 5.82
CA GLY A 272 0.77 10.18 6.23
C GLY A 272 0.54 9.90 7.72
N ALA A 273 1.53 10.12 8.57
CA ALA A 273 1.35 9.95 10.02
C ALA A 273 0.75 11.19 10.71
N THR A 274 0.18 12.11 9.96
CA THR A 274 -0.66 13.14 10.59
C THR A 274 -2.06 12.57 10.77
N PRO A 275 -2.70 12.76 11.94
CA PRO A 275 -4.08 12.31 12.16
C PRO A 275 -5.09 13.15 11.35
N TYR A 276 -4.61 13.94 10.38
CA TYR A 276 -5.41 14.90 9.63
C TYR A 276 -5.49 14.48 8.18
N VAL A 277 -6.71 14.49 7.68
CA VAL A 277 -7.04 14.06 6.33
C VAL A 277 -7.82 15.15 5.64
N LEU A 278 -7.49 15.41 4.39
CA LEU A 278 -8.35 16.16 3.47
C LEU A 278 -8.98 15.16 2.50
N CYS A 279 -10.27 14.89 2.67
CA CYS A 279 -11.01 14.02 1.79
C CYS A 279 -11.59 14.81 0.63
N LEU A 280 -11.13 14.52 -0.57
CA LEU A 280 -11.68 15.06 -1.82
C LEU A 280 -12.77 14.12 -2.32
N ILE A 281 -13.79 14.69 -2.97
CA ILE A 281 -14.88 13.94 -3.58
C ILE A 281 -14.85 14.17 -5.09
N SER A 282 -14.91 13.12 -5.88
CA SER A 282 -14.92 13.16 -7.34
C SER A 282 -16.22 13.79 -7.86
N LYS A 283 -16.12 14.67 -8.85
CA LYS A 283 -17.28 15.26 -9.53
C LYS A 283 -18.10 14.25 -10.31
N GLU A 284 -17.45 13.21 -10.80
CA GLU A 284 -18.07 12.24 -11.69
C GLU A 284 -18.62 11.04 -10.93
N THR A 285 -17.84 10.47 -10.03
CA THR A 285 -18.20 9.23 -9.35
C THR A 285 -18.70 9.42 -7.93
N HIS A 286 -18.54 10.62 -7.39
CA HIS A 286 -18.78 10.94 -5.99
C HIS A 286 -17.96 10.10 -5.00
N GLY A 287 -17.01 9.31 -5.51
CA GLY A 287 -16.06 8.58 -4.68
C GLY A 287 -15.11 9.52 -3.95
N SER A 288 -14.67 9.13 -2.76
CA SER A 288 -13.76 9.91 -1.94
C SER A 288 -12.31 9.46 -2.11
N SER A 289 -11.40 10.40 -1.96
CA SER A 289 -9.96 10.16 -1.91
C SER A 289 -9.36 10.94 -0.77
N ALA A 290 -8.66 10.27 0.15
CA ALA A 290 -7.94 10.94 1.21
C ALA A 290 -6.58 11.42 0.74
N LEU A 291 -6.22 12.61 1.15
CA LEU A 291 -4.94 13.22 0.82
C LEU A 291 -4.05 13.28 2.04
N GLY A 292 -2.83 12.79 1.88
CA GLY A 292 -1.75 13.03 2.81
C GLY A 292 -1.15 14.43 2.65
N LEU A 293 -0.73 14.99 3.75
CA LEU A 293 0.02 16.25 3.78
C LEU A 293 1.48 15.99 3.41
N MET A 294 2.01 16.76 2.46
CA MET A 294 3.46 16.75 2.19
C MET A 294 4.15 17.71 3.15
N ASP A 295 4.84 17.16 4.13
CA ASP A 295 5.37 17.88 5.30
C ASP A 295 6.37 19.00 4.99
N TYR A 296 7.16 18.85 3.92
CA TYR A 296 8.19 19.82 3.58
C TYR A 296 7.69 21.13 2.95
N ASP A 297 6.46 21.15 2.37
CA ASP A 297 5.87 22.34 1.78
C ASP A 297 4.45 22.66 2.26
N LEU A 298 3.90 21.78 3.10
CA LEU A 298 2.57 21.91 3.69
C LEU A 298 1.47 22.12 2.65
N LYS A 299 1.47 21.27 1.63
CA LYS A 299 0.43 21.16 0.62
C LYS A 299 -0.12 19.76 0.58
N PHE A 300 -1.39 19.64 0.22
CA PHE A 300 -1.98 18.34 -0.09
C PHE A 300 -1.81 18.05 -1.58
N TYR A 301 -1.34 16.84 -1.90
CA TYR A 301 -1.19 16.37 -3.27
C TYR A 301 -2.01 15.10 -3.49
N PRO A 302 -2.96 15.10 -4.41
CA PRO A 302 -3.73 13.91 -4.76
C PRO A 302 -2.90 12.98 -5.66
N SER A 303 -1.97 12.26 -5.10
CA SER A 303 -1.26 11.12 -5.74
C SER A 303 -0.97 11.30 -7.24
N PHE A 304 -0.52 12.48 -7.67
CA PHE A 304 -0.25 12.86 -9.08
C PHE A 304 -1.47 12.98 -9.99
N PHE A 305 -2.68 13.08 -9.45
CA PHE A 305 -3.88 13.34 -10.24
C PHE A 305 -4.13 14.84 -10.41
N ASP A 306 -4.83 15.17 -11.51
CA ASP A 306 -5.35 16.53 -11.67
C ASP A 306 -6.43 16.78 -10.62
N THR A 307 -6.31 17.90 -9.91
CA THR A 307 -7.29 18.28 -8.88
C THR A 307 -8.63 18.71 -9.47
N ASP A 308 -8.69 19.01 -10.78
CA ASP A 308 -9.92 19.47 -11.46
C ASP A 308 -11.00 18.37 -11.52
N VAL A 309 -10.63 17.08 -11.36
CA VAL A 309 -11.59 15.98 -11.27
C VAL A 309 -12.41 15.99 -9.98
N PHE A 310 -11.99 16.73 -8.97
CA PHE A 310 -12.67 16.85 -7.68
C PHE A 310 -13.49 18.13 -7.56
N TYR A 311 -14.47 18.14 -6.64
CA TYR A 311 -15.19 19.34 -6.28
C TYR A 311 -14.27 20.40 -5.66
N ASP A 312 -14.70 21.67 -5.66
CA ASP A 312 -14.01 22.77 -4.97
C ASP A 312 -14.36 22.84 -3.47
N LYS A 313 -14.93 21.78 -2.98
CA LYS A 313 -15.28 21.51 -1.58
C LYS A 313 -14.63 20.20 -1.18
N ALA A 314 -14.28 20.08 0.09
CA ALA A 314 -13.68 18.88 0.67
C ALA A 314 -14.13 18.71 2.12
N LEU A 315 -13.81 17.58 2.71
CA LEU A 315 -13.92 17.37 4.14
C LEU A 315 -12.53 17.39 4.75
N PHE A 316 -12.35 18.21 5.77
CA PHE A 316 -11.17 18.20 6.62
C PHE A 316 -11.53 17.52 7.94
N ALA A 317 -10.80 16.51 8.32
CA ALA A 317 -11.03 15.75 9.54
C ALA A 317 -9.75 15.69 10.38
N GLY A 318 -9.92 15.68 11.71
CA GLY A 318 -8.81 15.65 12.67
C GLY A 318 -8.36 14.23 13.05
N GLU A 319 -9.23 13.25 12.94
CA GLU A 319 -8.91 11.84 13.19
C GLU A 319 -9.58 10.97 12.13
N PHE A 320 -8.83 9.97 11.72
CA PHE A 320 -9.27 9.01 10.75
C PHE A 320 -9.75 7.72 11.46
N ILE A 321 -11.05 7.44 11.36
CA ILE A 321 -11.64 6.10 11.30
C ILE A 321 -11.63 5.24 12.57
N ARG A 322 -12.57 5.46 13.46
CA ARG A 322 -13.00 4.43 14.42
C ARG A 322 -13.83 3.30 13.77
N ARG A 323 -14.78 3.64 12.90
CA ARG A 323 -15.72 2.67 12.32
C ARG A 323 -15.16 1.85 11.17
N GLY A 324 -14.19 2.36 10.43
CA GLY A 324 -13.49 1.59 9.40
C GLY A 324 -12.78 0.36 9.97
N ILE A 325 -12.28 0.43 11.22
CA ILE A 325 -11.69 -0.72 11.91
C ILE A 325 -12.76 -1.76 12.25
N GLU A 326 -13.89 -1.33 12.76
CA GLU A 326 -14.96 -2.24 13.16
C GLU A 326 -15.44 -3.05 11.94
N ARG A 327 -15.62 -2.40 10.79
CA ARG A 327 -15.92 -3.09 9.53
C ARG A 327 -14.83 -4.07 9.09
N VAL A 328 -13.58 -3.66 9.23
CA VAL A 328 -12.43 -4.52 8.94
C VAL A 328 -12.40 -5.71 9.86
N LEU A 329 -12.61 -5.50 11.15
CA LEU A 329 -12.58 -6.54 12.18
C LEU A 329 -13.73 -7.55 12.02
N GLU A 330 -14.90 -7.10 11.59
CA GLU A 330 -16.04 -7.98 11.28
C GLU A 330 -15.74 -8.94 10.12
N LYS A 331 -15.01 -8.47 9.10
CA LYS A 331 -14.66 -9.26 7.90
C LYS A 331 -13.45 -10.18 8.10
N VAL A 332 -12.59 -9.88 9.06
CA VAL A 332 -11.30 -10.60 9.29
C VAL A 332 -11.46 -12.02 9.81
N GLN A 333 -12.59 -12.35 10.42
CA GLN A 333 -12.75 -13.62 11.16
C GLN A 333 -12.66 -14.88 10.31
N GLU A 334 -12.71 -14.75 8.98
CA GLU A 334 -12.78 -15.87 8.03
C GLU A 334 -11.61 -15.97 7.05
N ALA A 335 -10.61 -15.10 7.15
CA ALA A 335 -9.47 -15.11 6.21
C ALA A 335 -8.40 -16.13 6.61
N ASP A 336 -7.78 -16.78 5.62
CA ASP A 336 -6.62 -17.65 5.85
C ASP A 336 -5.33 -16.85 5.91
N PHE A 337 -5.24 -15.77 5.12
CA PHE A 337 -4.05 -14.92 5.04
C PHE A 337 -4.44 -13.44 4.87
N ALA A 338 -3.79 -12.56 5.64
CA ALA A 338 -4.01 -11.13 5.59
C ALA A 338 -2.75 -10.37 5.14
N ILE A 339 -2.92 -9.39 4.26
CA ILE A 339 -1.89 -8.40 3.94
C ILE A 339 -2.35 -7.06 4.49
N ILE A 340 -1.66 -6.56 5.50
CA ILE A 340 -2.00 -5.31 6.18
C ILE A 340 -1.00 -4.24 5.79
N ASP A 341 -1.51 -3.10 5.36
CA ASP A 341 -0.73 -1.92 5.10
C ASP A 341 -0.18 -1.33 6.41
N GLN A 342 1.10 -0.96 6.41
CA GLN A 342 1.73 -0.36 7.59
C GLN A 342 1.10 0.98 7.97
N ASN A 343 0.60 1.75 6.98
CA ASN A 343 -0.10 2.99 7.28
C ASN A 343 -1.37 2.72 8.08
N PHE A 344 -2.12 1.68 7.72
CA PHE A 344 -3.27 1.23 8.48
C PHE A 344 -2.89 0.91 9.94
N MET A 345 -1.78 0.19 10.15
CA MET A 345 -1.30 -0.15 11.49
C MET A 345 -0.89 1.08 12.31
N LEU A 346 -0.27 2.08 11.69
CA LEU A 346 0.12 3.31 12.37
C LEU A 346 -1.08 4.15 12.84
N MET A 347 -2.16 4.12 12.09
CA MET A 347 -3.39 4.81 12.48
C MET A 347 -4.08 4.17 13.68
N PHE A 348 -3.79 2.91 13.95
CA PHE A 348 -4.43 2.08 14.96
C PHE A 348 -3.48 1.51 16.02
N GLU A 349 -2.34 2.16 16.22
CA GLU A 349 -1.26 1.69 17.11
C GLU A 349 -1.79 1.27 18.51
N GLU A 350 -2.78 1.98 19.05
CA GLU A 350 -3.42 1.64 20.31
C GLU A 350 -4.30 0.38 20.26
N ARG A 351 -4.79 0.00 19.05
CA ARG A 351 -5.67 -1.15 18.84
C ARG A 351 -4.99 -2.38 18.21
N ILE A 352 -3.70 -2.30 17.93
CA ILE A 352 -2.93 -3.43 17.36
C ILE A 352 -3.09 -4.70 18.21
N VAL A 353 -3.12 -4.55 19.53
CA VAL A 353 -3.29 -5.67 20.46
C VAL A 353 -4.70 -6.26 20.35
N GLU A 354 -5.72 -5.44 20.15
CA GLU A 354 -7.10 -5.91 19.93
C GLU A 354 -7.24 -6.61 18.58
N ILE A 355 -6.66 -6.03 17.52
CA ILE A 355 -6.62 -6.62 16.18
C ILE A 355 -5.90 -7.97 16.24
N SER A 356 -4.78 -8.09 16.92
CA SER A 356 -4.04 -9.35 17.03
C SER A 356 -4.83 -10.46 17.73
N LYS A 357 -5.73 -10.13 18.64
CA LYS A 357 -6.59 -11.10 19.34
C LYS A 357 -7.73 -11.62 18.45
N ILE A 358 -8.14 -10.82 17.50
CA ILE A 358 -9.28 -11.11 16.59
C ILE A 358 -8.80 -11.82 15.35
N LEU A 359 -7.58 -11.50 14.87
CA LEU A 359 -6.95 -12.18 13.74
C LEU A 359 -6.61 -13.63 14.12
N LYS A 360 -7.48 -14.55 13.75
CA LYS A 360 -7.20 -15.99 13.83
C LYS A 360 -6.37 -16.50 12.65
N SER A 361 -6.07 -15.62 11.69
CA SER A 361 -5.38 -15.91 10.45
C SER A 361 -3.87 -15.66 10.55
N TYR A 362 -3.15 -16.13 9.57
CA TYR A 362 -1.79 -15.70 9.29
C TYR A 362 -1.78 -14.44 8.44
N GLY A 363 -0.67 -13.72 8.45
CA GLY A 363 -0.56 -12.54 7.59
C GLY A 363 0.74 -11.78 7.78
N ILE A 364 0.80 -10.65 7.11
CA ILE A 364 1.96 -9.76 7.12
C ILE A 364 1.54 -8.31 7.31
N ILE A 365 2.47 -7.55 7.88
CA ILE A 365 2.44 -6.09 7.92
C ILE A 365 3.52 -5.61 6.95
N SER A 366 3.11 -4.89 5.91
CA SER A 366 4.05 -4.36 4.90
C SER A 366 4.97 -3.30 5.50
N SER A 367 6.09 -3.01 4.82
CA SER A 367 7.01 -1.95 5.26
C SER A 367 6.42 -0.56 5.04
N TYR A 368 6.67 0.36 5.95
CA TYR A 368 6.27 1.76 5.83
C TYR A 368 7.18 2.53 4.86
N PRO A 369 6.67 3.38 3.98
CA PRO A 369 5.29 3.68 3.61
C PRO A 369 4.80 2.85 2.40
N SER A 370 4.74 1.56 2.54
CA SER A 370 4.22 0.67 1.50
C SER A 370 2.71 0.77 1.39
N TYR A 371 2.19 0.37 0.25
CA TYR A 371 0.76 0.34 -0.03
C TYR A 371 0.34 -1.04 -0.52
N THR A 372 -0.87 -1.41 -0.17
CA THR A 372 -1.54 -2.59 -0.69
C THR A 372 -2.79 -2.15 -1.42
N GLY A 373 -3.08 -2.74 -2.55
CA GLY A 373 -4.25 -2.35 -3.33
C GLY A 373 -4.79 -3.49 -4.18
N LYS A 374 -6.04 -3.39 -4.54
CA LYS A 374 -6.75 -4.31 -5.42
C LYS A 374 -7.40 -3.53 -6.56
N LEU A 375 -7.45 -4.12 -7.74
CA LEU A 375 -8.23 -3.58 -8.84
C LEU A 375 -9.72 -3.67 -8.47
N SER A 376 -10.40 -2.52 -8.44
CA SER A 376 -11.83 -2.44 -8.15
C SER A 376 -12.61 -2.04 -9.39
N LYS A 377 -13.65 -2.81 -9.74
CA LYS A 377 -14.60 -2.47 -10.82
C LYS A 377 -15.50 -1.28 -10.46
N ASN A 378 -15.78 -1.06 -9.18
CA ASN A 378 -16.75 -0.06 -8.71
C ASN A 378 -16.25 1.38 -8.77
N PHE A 379 -14.98 1.60 -9.01
CA PHE A 379 -14.36 2.92 -9.09
C PHE A 379 -14.03 3.38 -10.52
N MET A 380 -14.62 2.80 -11.55
CA MET A 380 -14.21 3.06 -12.92
C MET A 380 -15.24 3.84 -13.74
N SER A 381 -15.19 5.17 -13.60
CA SER A 381 -15.64 6.09 -14.65
C SER A 381 -14.58 6.23 -15.77
N GLU A 382 -14.89 6.92 -16.85
CA GLU A 382 -13.91 7.15 -17.94
C GLU A 382 -12.68 7.96 -17.50
N ILE A 383 -12.85 8.90 -16.59
CA ILE A 383 -11.75 9.65 -15.98
C ILE A 383 -11.01 8.76 -14.99
N GLU A 384 -11.72 8.00 -14.19
CA GLU A 384 -11.18 7.04 -13.23
C GLU A 384 -10.61 5.78 -13.86
N ARG A 385 -10.87 5.53 -15.12
CA ARG A 385 -10.11 4.55 -15.90
C ARG A 385 -8.61 4.87 -15.93
N LYS A 386 -8.26 6.11 -15.66
CA LYS A 386 -6.88 6.55 -15.42
C LYS A 386 -6.47 6.41 -13.95
N ILE A 387 -7.43 6.29 -13.05
CA ILE A 387 -7.26 6.25 -11.60
C ILE A 387 -7.83 4.93 -11.11
N CYS A 388 -7.02 3.90 -10.97
CA CYS A 388 -7.42 2.71 -10.24
C CYS A 388 -7.54 3.06 -8.76
N ALA A 389 -8.42 2.38 -8.04
CA ALA A 389 -8.51 2.52 -6.60
C ALA A 389 -7.14 2.31 -5.97
N ASN A 390 -6.60 3.38 -5.44
CA ASN A 390 -5.38 3.36 -4.67
C ASN A 390 -5.76 3.73 -3.25
N THR A 391 -5.62 2.79 -2.36
CA THR A 391 -5.94 3.01 -0.96
C THR A 391 -4.66 2.86 -0.17
N THR A 392 -4.38 3.83 0.66
CA THR A 392 -3.19 3.85 1.51
C THR A 392 -3.41 3.17 2.84
N GLU A 393 -4.66 2.87 3.18
CA GLU A 393 -5.03 2.28 4.46
C GLU A 393 -5.88 1.04 4.19
N THR A 394 -5.23 -0.03 3.74
CA THR A 394 -5.94 -1.19 3.26
C THR A 394 -5.49 -2.49 3.89
N MET A 395 -6.45 -3.38 3.97
CA MET A 395 -6.23 -4.78 4.31
C MET A 395 -6.77 -5.64 3.18
N VAL A 396 -5.98 -6.61 2.76
CA VAL A 396 -6.38 -7.63 1.81
C VAL A 396 -6.46 -8.96 2.54
N PHE A 397 -7.58 -9.63 2.42
CA PHE A 397 -7.80 -10.94 2.98
C PHE A 397 -7.87 -11.97 1.85
N LEU A 398 -7.05 -13.00 1.95
CA LEU A 398 -7.04 -14.13 1.04
C LEU A 398 -7.66 -15.33 1.72
N LYS A 399 -8.54 -16.01 1.00
CA LYS A 399 -9.14 -17.27 1.39
C LYS A 399 -8.69 -18.34 0.41
N PHE A 400 -8.02 -19.34 0.93
CA PHE A 400 -7.55 -20.48 0.15
C PHE A 400 -8.60 -21.58 0.23
N LYS A 401 -9.06 -22.03 -0.93
CA LYS A 401 -9.96 -23.20 -1.02
C LYS A 401 -9.17 -24.48 -0.90
#